data_16735134211c1f0d4b0d253e2c513ed1
#
_entry.id   16735134211c1f0d4b0d253e2c513ed1
#
_cell.length_a   1.000
_cell.length_b   1.000
_cell.length_c   1.000
_cell.angle_alpha   90.00
_cell.angle_beta   90.00
_cell.angle_gamma   90.00
#
_symmetry.space_group_name_H-M   'P 1'
#
loop_
_entity.id
_entity.type
_entity.pdbx_description
1 polymer ?
#
loop_
_entity_poly.entity_id
_entity_poly.type
_entity_poly.pdbx_seq_one_letter_code
_entity_poly.pdbx_strand_id
1 'polypeptide(L)'
;YPLRRQRQMCIRDRARNYGFGINGDAFEQWALKLPLRAVDHHRDDLFQVEAIFMGQAGLLELNTIPERYQKDALNDGYFARLRNEYLYLSHKFSLQPMDYKLWRFLRLRPQNFPHIRISQLANLYYNRRAGLSQLLEATTVKEAKKVLSTSVTEYWETHYTFGSTSIRNEKHLSPFSLNLLIINTVVPILFAYGRHRGEEKYCDRAFDFLEELKAENNHIVRMWQQCGLEVENAGDSQALIQLKKEYCDKKECLRCRIGYEYLKR
;
A
#
# COMPACT_ATOMS: atom_id res chain seq x y z
N TYR A 1 6.81 10.83 -22.62
CA TYR A 1 6.54 11.63 -21.39
C TYR A 1 5.25 11.23 -20.65
N PRO A 2 4.11 10.91 -21.29
CA PRO A 2 2.88 10.51 -20.57
C PRO A 2 3.05 9.22 -19.76
N LEU A 3 3.68 8.20 -20.31
CA LEU A 3 3.89 6.88 -19.67
C LEU A 3 4.72 6.97 -18.37
N ARG A 4 5.65 7.91 -18.28
CA ARG A 4 6.47 8.10 -17.08
C ARG A 4 5.66 8.72 -15.93
N ARG A 5 4.79 9.70 -16.24
CA ARG A 5 3.87 10.28 -15.25
C ARG A 5 2.85 9.26 -14.75
N GLN A 6 2.28 8.45 -15.65
CA GLN A 6 1.36 7.38 -15.27
C GLN A 6 2.04 6.33 -14.40
N ARG A 7 3.30 5.93 -14.72
CA ARG A 7 4.07 4.98 -13.91
C ARG A 7 4.33 5.52 -12.49
N GLN A 8 4.66 6.80 -12.35
CA GLN A 8 4.84 7.44 -11.05
C GLN A 8 3.53 7.54 -10.25
N MET A 9 2.40 7.89 -10.89
CA MET A 9 1.09 7.87 -10.24
C MET A 9 0.73 6.48 -9.73
N CYS A 10 0.87 5.44 -10.55
CA CYS A 10 0.60 4.06 -10.14
C CYS A 10 1.45 3.60 -8.94
N ILE A 11 2.73 3.99 -8.88
CA ILE A 11 3.61 3.64 -7.74
C ILE A 11 3.18 4.38 -6.48
N ARG A 12 2.83 5.65 -6.61
CA ARG A 12 2.35 6.50 -5.52
C ARG A 12 1.05 5.97 -4.91
N ASP A 13 0.05 5.68 -5.74
CA ASP A 13 -1.25 5.18 -5.29
C ASP A 13 -1.12 3.81 -4.62
N ARG A 14 -0.28 2.93 -5.17
CA ARG A 14 0.04 1.65 -4.53
C ARG A 14 0.67 1.84 -3.16
N ALA A 15 1.69 2.68 -3.06
CA ALA A 15 2.37 2.93 -1.81
C ALA A 15 1.38 3.48 -0.77
N ARG A 16 0.54 4.46 -1.13
CA ARG A 16 -0.50 5.00 -0.25
C ARG A 16 -1.40 3.90 0.33
N ASN A 17 -1.82 2.95 -0.51
CA ASN A 17 -2.71 1.86 -0.10
C ASN A 17 -2.01 0.82 0.80
N TYR A 18 -0.69 0.68 0.75
CA TYR A 18 0.08 -0.12 1.71
C TYR A 18 0.07 0.46 3.13
N GLY A 19 -0.27 1.73 3.28
CA GLY A 19 -0.47 2.39 4.58
C GLY A 19 -1.76 1.99 5.30
N PHE A 20 -2.68 1.29 4.62
CA PHE A 20 -3.96 0.80 5.15
C PHE A 20 -4.69 1.82 6.02
N GLY A 21 -4.77 3.05 5.54
CA GLY A 21 -5.44 4.18 6.18
C GLY A 21 -4.52 5.02 7.06
N ILE A 22 -4.00 4.49 8.16
CA ILE A 22 -3.28 5.29 9.18
C ILE A 22 -1.98 5.89 8.64
N ASN A 23 -1.22 5.13 7.85
CA ASN A 23 0.04 5.56 7.26
C ASN A 23 -0.06 5.86 5.75
N GLY A 24 -1.25 5.98 5.20
CA GLY A 24 -1.44 6.22 3.77
C GLY A 24 -0.67 7.45 3.28
N ASP A 25 -0.83 8.60 3.96
CA ASP A 25 -0.15 9.84 3.58
C ASP A 25 1.38 9.74 3.74
N ALA A 26 1.86 9.04 4.78
CA ALA A 26 3.28 8.80 4.97
C ALA A 26 3.88 7.94 3.85
N PHE A 27 3.20 6.87 3.45
CA PHE A 27 3.61 6.03 2.32
C PHE A 27 3.57 6.79 0.99
N GLU A 28 2.62 7.67 0.79
CA GLU A 28 2.55 8.53 -0.38
C GLU A 28 3.76 9.49 -0.44
N GLN A 29 4.07 10.17 0.66
CA GLN A 29 5.25 11.04 0.77
C GLN A 29 6.55 10.26 0.56
N TRP A 30 6.65 9.06 1.14
CA TRP A 30 7.78 8.17 0.91
C TRP A 30 7.95 7.82 -0.57
N ALA A 31 6.87 7.43 -1.25
CA ALA A 31 6.91 7.08 -2.66
C ALA A 31 7.31 8.25 -3.57
N LEU A 32 6.93 9.48 -3.21
CA LEU A 32 7.34 10.68 -3.92
C LEU A 32 8.84 10.94 -3.81
N LYS A 33 9.43 10.58 -2.66
CA LYS A 33 10.87 10.73 -2.42
C LYS A 33 11.71 9.54 -2.89
N LEU A 34 11.09 8.44 -3.32
CA LEU A 34 11.84 7.27 -3.80
C LEU A 34 12.61 7.60 -5.09
N PRO A 35 13.93 7.41 -5.07
CA PRO A 35 14.79 7.63 -6.22
C PRO A 35 14.71 6.43 -7.18
N LEU A 36 13.63 6.29 -7.92
CA LEU A 36 13.36 5.08 -8.74
C LEU A 36 14.52 4.72 -9.69
N ARG A 37 15.28 5.71 -10.18
CA ARG A 37 16.46 5.43 -11.00
C ARG A 37 17.57 4.76 -10.20
N ALA A 38 17.86 5.23 -8.98
CA ALA A 38 18.84 4.60 -8.11
C ALA A 38 18.43 3.20 -7.72
N VAL A 39 17.13 3.02 -7.39
CA VAL A 39 16.58 1.69 -7.08
C VAL A 39 16.67 0.75 -8.28
N ASP A 40 16.37 1.21 -9.50
CA ASP A 40 16.48 0.40 -10.72
C ASP A 40 17.93 -0.04 -11.01
N HIS A 41 18.94 0.78 -10.66
CA HIS A 41 20.35 0.43 -10.79
C HIS A 41 20.84 -0.67 -9.82
N HIS A 42 20.14 -0.81 -8.69
CA HIS A 42 20.48 -1.78 -7.63
C HIS A 42 19.41 -2.87 -7.48
N ARG A 43 18.60 -3.05 -8.50
CA ARG A 43 17.42 -3.92 -8.46
C ARG A 43 17.71 -5.40 -8.31
N ASP A 44 18.90 -5.84 -8.65
CA ASP A 44 19.40 -7.21 -8.57
C ASP A 44 19.95 -7.57 -7.18
N ASP A 45 20.03 -6.59 -6.28
CA ASP A 45 20.44 -6.80 -4.90
C ASP A 45 19.31 -6.37 -3.93
N LEU A 46 18.65 -7.36 -3.32
CA LEU A 46 17.54 -7.14 -2.38
C LEU A 46 17.96 -6.31 -1.18
N PHE A 47 19.20 -6.50 -0.68
CA PHE A 47 19.70 -5.76 0.48
C PHE A 47 19.86 -4.27 0.16
N GLN A 48 20.37 -3.94 -1.03
CA GLN A 48 20.49 -2.56 -1.49
C GLN A 48 19.13 -1.90 -1.74
N VAL A 49 18.19 -2.63 -2.33
CA VAL A 49 16.80 -2.16 -2.47
C VAL A 49 16.19 -1.84 -1.12
N GLU A 50 16.36 -2.75 -0.15
CA GLU A 50 15.83 -2.55 1.20
C GLU A 50 16.52 -1.40 1.92
N ALA A 51 17.84 -1.24 1.78
CA ALA A 51 18.59 -0.10 2.31
C ALA A 51 18.06 1.24 1.77
N ILE A 52 17.83 1.36 0.46
CA ILE A 52 17.23 2.57 -0.13
C ILE A 52 15.82 2.79 0.41
N PHE A 53 14.99 1.75 0.48
CA PHE A 53 13.59 1.86 0.90
C PHE A 53 13.47 2.29 2.36
N MET A 54 14.18 1.62 3.28
CA MET A 54 14.20 1.94 4.71
C MET A 54 14.85 3.30 4.96
N GLY A 55 15.95 3.59 4.26
CA GLY A 55 16.67 4.86 4.40
C GLY A 55 15.84 6.05 3.92
N GLN A 56 15.21 5.96 2.74
CA GLN A 56 14.32 7.03 2.25
C GLN A 56 13.08 7.22 3.14
N ALA A 57 12.67 6.19 3.87
CA ALA A 57 11.63 6.29 4.88
C ALA A 57 12.09 6.99 6.17
N GLY A 58 13.38 7.29 6.30
CA GLY A 58 13.97 7.86 7.52
C GLY A 58 14.02 6.87 8.69
N LEU A 59 13.87 5.56 8.44
CA LEU A 59 13.77 4.54 9.50
C LEU A 59 15.12 3.96 9.93
N LEU A 60 16.23 4.42 9.35
CA LEU A 60 17.59 4.00 9.69
C LEU A 60 18.29 4.97 10.68
N GLU A 61 17.55 5.94 11.21
CA GLU A 61 18.04 6.82 12.26
C GLU A 61 17.77 6.21 13.64
N LEU A 62 18.77 6.27 14.53
CA LEU A 62 18.67 5.64 15.86
C LEU A 62 17.49 6.17 16.70
N ASN A 63 17.17 7.45 16.56
CA ASN A 63 16.06 8.11 17.25
C ASN A 63 14.67 7.64 16.82
N THR A 64 14.58 6.86 15.73
CA THR A 64 13.32 6.22 15.27
C THR A 64 13.02 4.93 16.04
N ILE A 65 14.03 4.38 16.70
CA ILE A 65 13.95 3.14 17.46
C ILE A 65 13.58 3.48 18.90
N PRO A 66 12.58 2.81 19.50
CA PRO A 66 12.25 3.00 20.91
C PRO A 66 13.49 2.84 21.81
N GLU A 67 13.69 3.72 22.76
CA GLU A 67 14.90 3.78 23.62
C GLU A 67 15.32 2.43 24.18
N ARG A 68 14.35 1.64 24.64
CA ARG A 68 14.56 0.28 25.18
C ARG A 68 15.23 -0.69 24.20
N TYR A 69 15.14 -0.44 22.89
CA TYR A 69 15.70 -1.29 21.84
C TYR A 69 16.93 -0.69 21.13
N GLN A 70 17.29 0.56 21.46
CA GLN A 70 18.40 1.25 20.78
C GLN A 70 19.75 0.55 21.00
N LYS A 71 20.00 0.08 22.22
CA LYS A 71 21.23 -0.64 22.57
C LYS A 71 21.34 -1.94 21.77
N ASP A 72 20.24 -2.70 21.70
CA ASP A 72 20.21 -3.95 20.95
C ASP A 72 20.33 -3.71 19.45
N ALA A 73 19.69 -2.67 18.92
CA ALA A 73 19.82 -2.26 17.53
C ALA A 73 21.24 -1.84 17.14
N LEU A 74 21.98 -1.15 18.03
CA LEU A 74 23.38 -0.81 17.79
C LEU A 74 24.29 -2.04 17.74
N ASN A 75 23.96 -3.09 18.49
CA ASN A 75 24.68 -4.37 18.49
C ASN A 75 24.20 -5.30 17.35
N ASP A 76 23.14 -4.91 16.64
CA ASP A 76 22.56 -5.68 15.55
C ASP A 76 23.38 -5.44 14.26
N GLY A 77 24.09 -6.45 13.85
CA GLY A 77 24.91 -6.40 12.62
C GLY A 77 24.10 -6.13 11.35
N TYR A 78 22.80 -6.48 11.33
CA TYR A 78 21.94 -6.18 10.18
C TYR A 78 21.62 -4.70 10.10
N PHE A 79 21.19 -4.08 11.21
CA PHE A 79 20.92 -2.64 11.25
C PHE A 79 22.14 -1.82 10.86
N ALA A 80 23.31 -2.15 11.43
CA ALA A 80 24.56 -1.44 11.14
C ALA A 80 24.92 -1.53 9.65
N ARG A 81 24.85 -2.71 9.04
CA ARG A 81 25.14 -2.91 7.62
C ARG A 81 24.13 -2.18 6.73
N LEU A 82 22.82 -2.29 7.03
CA LEU A 82 21.77 -1.65 6.24
C LEU A 82 21.91 -0.11 6.27
N ARG A 83 22.23 0.44 7.43
CA ARG A 83 22.47 1.87 7.60
C ARG A 83 23.72 2.33 6.83
N ASN A 84 24.81 1.59 6.91
CA ASN A 84 26.05 1.92 6.18
C ASN A 84 25.84 1.85 4.66
N GLU A 85 25.13 0.84 4.18
CA GLU A 85 24.78 0.71 2.77
C GLU A 85 23.94 1.89 2.29
N TYR A 86 22.92 2.27 3.07
CA TYR A 86 22.13 3.45 2.74
C TYR A 86 22.94 4.74 2.75
N LEU A 87 23.85 4.95 3.71
CA LEU A 87 24.71 6.13 3.75
C LEU A 87 25.60 6.23 2.50
N TYR A 88 26.18 5.12 2.07
CA TYR A 88 26.94 5.06 0.82
C TYR A 88 26.06 5.42 -0.39
N LEU A 89 24.88 4.78 -0.54
CA LEU A 89 23.97 5.03 -1.65
C LEU A 89 23.37 6.44 -1.61
N SER A 90 23.09 6.96 -0.43
CA SER A 90 22.57 8.33 -0.28
C SER A 90 23.59 9.38 -0.72
N HIS A 91 24.85 9.18 -0.40
CA HIS A 91 25.93 10.04 -0.88
C HIS A 91 26.09 9.92 -2.41
N LYS A 92 26.13 8.70 -2.94
CA LYS A 92 26.29 8.42 -4.38
C LYS A 92 25.19 9.06 -5.24
N PHE A 93 23.95 9.08 -4.76
CA PHE A 93 22.77 9.55 -5.50
C PHE A 93 22.18 10.85 -4.96
N SER A 94 22.85 11.51 -3.98
CA SER A 94 22.38 12.74 -3.33
C SER A 94 20.94 12.59 -2.78
N LEU A 95 20.68 11.49 -2.09
CA LEU A 95 19.36 11.18 -1.57
C LEU A 95 19.06 11.95 -0.28
N GLN A 96 17.79 12.32 -0.11
CA GLN A 96 17.29 12.99 1.08
C GLN A 96 16.11 12.20 1.65
N PRO A 97 16.21 11.63 2.86
CA PRO A 97 15.14 10.88 3.47
C PRO A 97 13.93 11.76 3.78
N MET A 98 12.77 11.14 3.95
CA MET A 98 11.62 11.83 4.53
C MET A 98 11.77 11.97 6.04
N ASP A 99 10.99 12.89 6.63
CA ASP A 99 10.92 13.00 8.09
C ASP A 99 10.20 11.76 8.64
N TYR A 100 10.91 10.98 9.47
CA TYR A 100 10.35 9.78 10.10
C TYR A 100 9.16 10.06 11.02
N LYS A 101 9.00 11.28 11.53
CA LYS A 101 7.86 11.69 12.37
C LYS A 101 6.51 11.59 11.67
N LEU A 102 6.50 11.48 10.35
CA LEU A 102 5.28 11.23 9.58
C LEU A 102 4.73 9.81 9.79
N TRP A 103 5.58 8.86 10.23
CA TRP A 103 5.14 7.51 10.51
C TRP A 103 4.40 7.42 11.84
N ARG A 104 3.27 6.73 11.82
CA ARG A 104 2.47 6.44 13.01
C ARG A 104 2.60 4.98 13.37
N PHE A 105 3.01 4.71 14.62
CA PHE A 105 3.13 3.36 15.19
C PHE A 105 2.04 3.08 16.22
N LEU A 106 1.57 4.12 16.88
CA LEU A 106 0.57 4.01 17.94
C LEU A 106 -0.75 3.46 17.39
N ARG A 107 -1.35 2.53 18.13
CA ARG A 107 -2.61 1.82 17.77
C ARG A 107 -2.52 0.95 16.50
N LEU A 108 -1.31 0.64 16.03
CA LEU A 108 -1.10 -0.34 14.97
C LEU A 108 -0.74 -1.71 15.55
N ARG A 109 -1.26 -2.77 14.95
CA ARG A 109 -0.73 -4.11 15.16
C ARG A 109 0.69 -4.17 14.59
N PRO A 110 1.66 -4.85 15.25
CA PRO A 110 3.05 -4.90 14.76
C PRO A 110 3.21 -5.34 13.31
N GLN A 111 2.36 -6.25 12.82
CA GLN A 111 2.33 -6.67 11.42
C GLN A 111 2.05 -5.54 10.41
N ASN A 112 1.52 -4.41 10.88
CA ASN A 112 1.22 -3.23 10.07
C ASN A 112 2.25 -2.11 10.27
N PHE A 113 3.32 -2.34 11.00
CA PHE A 113 4.36 -1.35 11.19
C PHE A 113 5.01 -0.98 9.84
N PRO A 114 5.43 0.28 9.67
CA PRO A 114 6.08 0.76 8.46
C PRO A 114 7.25 -0.12 8.02
N HIS A 115 8.09 -0.59 8.95
CA HIS A 115 9.20 -1.50 8.68
C HIS A 115 8.75 -2.76 7.92
N ILE A 116 7.69 -3.41 8.42
CA ILE A 116 7.15 -4.64 7.82
C ILE A 116 6.61 -4.35 6.41
N ARG A 117 5.85 -3.27 6.25
CA ARG A 117 5.27 -2.89 4.96
C ARG A 117 6.32 -2.47 3.93
N ILE A 118 7.36 -1.75 4.36
CA ILE A 118 8.48 -1.36 3.51
C ILE A 118 9.30 -2.57 3.09
N SER A 119 9.59 -3.51 4.00
CA SER A 119 10.26 -4.77 3.66
C SER A 119 9.46 -5.59 2.65
N GLN A 120 8.13 -5.69 2.83
CA GLN A 120 7.25 -6.34 1.86
C GLN A 120 7.30 -5.67 0.49
N LEU A 121 7.33 -4.33 0.43
CA LEU A 121 7.46 -3.58 -0.82
C LEU A 121 8.83 -3.77 -1.47
N ALA A 122 9.92 -3.83 -0.68
CA ALA A 122 11.26 -4.09 -1.19
C ALA A 122 11.32 -5.47 -1.84
N ASN A 123 10.78 -6.49 -1.17
CA ASN A 123 10.70 -7.85 -1.70
C ASN A 123 9.84 -7.94 -2.97
N LEU A 124 8.68 -7.27 -2.98
CA LEU A 124 7.80 -7.20 -4.16
C LEU A 124 8.52 -6.54 -5.35
N TYR A 125 9.27 -5.47 -5.09
CA TYR A 125 10.03 -4.74 -6.10
C TYR A 125 11.17 -5.60 -6.66
N TYR A 126 11.97 -6.20 -5.80
CA TYR A 126 13.06 -7.10 -6.14
C TYR A 126 12.59 -8.26 -7.03
N ASN A 127 11.50 -8.93 -6.66
CA ASN A 127 10.89 -10.02 -7.41
C ASN A 127 10.20 -9.59 -8.71
N ARG A 128 10.34 -8.32 -9.12
CA ARG A 128 9.76 -7.73 -10.34
C ARG A 128 8.23 -7.79 -10.40
N ARG A 129 7.54 -8.04 -9.29
CA ARG A 129 6.08 -8.11 -9.20
C ARG A 129 5.41 -6.74 -9.04
N ALA A 130 6.19 -5.68 -8.88
CA ALA A 130 5.69 -4.31 -8.78
C ALA A 130 5.32 -3.68 -10.13
N GLY A 131 5.44 -4.41 -11.24
CA GLY A 131 5.16 -3.91 -12.60
C GLY A 131 3.67 -3.70 -12.88
N LEU A 132 3.33 -2.64 -13.61
CA LEU A 132 1.96 -2.40 -14.08
C LEU A 132 1.50 -3.50 -15.05
N SER A 133 2.38 -3.96 -15.94
CA SER A 133 2.07 -4.99 -16.92
C SER A 133 1.49 -6.26 -16.32
N GLN A 134 2.08 -6.75 -15.23
CA GLN A 134 1.62 -7.96 -14.55
C GLN A 134 0.21 -7.81 -13.96
N LEU A 135 -0.15 -6.61 -13.50
CA LEU A 135 -1.52 -6.36 -13.03
C LEU A 135 -2.51 -6.23 -14.19
N LEU A 136 -2.07 -5.71 -15.34
CA LEU A 136 -2.89 -5.65 -16.55
C LEU A 136 -3.08 -7.04 -17.19
N GLU A 137 -2.12 -7.94 -17.01
CA GLU A 137 -2.18 -9.33 -17.49
C GLU A 137 -3.07 -10.22 -16.62
N ALA A 138 -3.19 -9.90 -15.32
CA ALA A 138 -4.04 -10.67 -14.40
C ALA A 138 -5.52 -10.59 -14.83
N THR A 139 -6.12 -11.73 -15.16
CA THR A 139 -7.51 -11.84 -15.64
C THR A 139 -8.49 -12.21 -14.53
N THR A 140 -8.01 -12.70 -13.40
CA THR A 140 -8.80 -13.14 -12.24
C THR A 140 -8.31 -12.48 -10.96
N VAL A 141 -9.18 -12.36 -9.96
CA VAL A 141 -8.82 -11.90 -8.61
C VAL A 141 -7.72 -12.79 -8.00
N LYS A 142 -7.74 -14.09 -8.27
CA LYS A 142 -6.71 -15.03 -7.80
C LYS A 142 -5.33 -14.71 -8.38
N GLU A 143 -5.25 -14.40 -9.67
CA GLU A 143 -4.00 -13.99 -10.33
C GLU A 143 -3.51 -12.63 -9.80
N ALA A 144 -4.40 -11.66 -9.66
CA ALA A 144 -4.07 -10.36 -9.07
C ALA A 144 -3.53 -10.50 -7.63
N LYS A 145 -4.13 -11.36 -6.80
CA LYS A 145 -3.62 -11.71 -5.47
C LYS A 145 -2.22 -12.32 -5.52
N LYS A 146 -1.96 -13.23 -6.48
CA LYS A 146 -0.65 -13.85 -6.66
C LYS A 146 0.42 -12.83 -7.03
N VAL A 147 0.11 -11.87 -7.90
CA VAL A 147 1.00 -10.76 -8.26
C VAL A 147 1.34 -9.88 -7.06
N LEU A 148 0.34 -9.55 -6.22
CA LEU A 148 0.50 -8.71 -5.04
C LEU A 148 1.05 -9.46 -3.82
N SER A 149 1.00 -10.80 -3.81
CA SER A 149 1.45 -11.61 -2.68
C SER A 149 2.95 -11.44 -2.46
N THR A 150 3.30 -11.04 -1.25
CA THR A 150 4.68 -10.85 -0.83
C THR A 150 4.84 -11.16 0.65
N SER A 151 6.06 -11.52 1.04
CA SER A 151 6.50 -11.67 2.43
C SER A 151 7.54 -10.61 2.76
N VAL A 152 7.96 -10.55 4.00
CA VAL A 152 9.12 -9.76 4.43
C VAL A 152 10.43 -10.43 4.00
N THR A 153 11.54 -9.69 4.07
CA THR A 153 12.88 -10.24 3.95
C THR A 153 13.27 -10.97 5.24
N GLU A 154 14.28 -11.84 5.18
CA GLU A 154 14.65 -12.80 6.24
C GLU A 154 14.77 -12.16 7.63
N TYR A 155 15.43 -11.03 7.75
CA TYR A 155 15.58 -10.33 9.03
C TYR A 155 14.22 -10.03 9.69
N TRP A 156 13.25 -9.55 8.92
CA TRP A 156 11.93 -9.17 9.42
C TRP A 156 11.02 -10.34 9.76
N GLU A 157 11.43 -11.57 9.44
CA GLU A 157 10.69 -12.74 9.93
C GLU A 157 10.73 -12.85 11.45
N THR A 158 11.83 -12.40 12.06
CA THR A 158 12.03 -12.42 13.52
C THR A 158 11.98 -11.04 14.19
N HIS A 159 11.74 -9.96 13.43
CA HIS A 159 11.71 -8.60 13.95
C HIS A 159 10.47 -7.83 13.50
N TYR A 160 10.00 -6.91 14.33
CA TYR A 160 8.99 -5.90 13.98
C TYR A 160 9.56 -4.48 13.97
N THR A 161 10.63 -4.27 14.72
CA THR A 161 11.47 -3.08 14.75
C THR A 161 12.91 -3.53 14.93
N PHE A 162 13.88 -2.68 14.60
CA PHE A 162 15.28 -2.98 14.87
C PHE A 162 15.51 -3.22 16.37
N GLY A 163 16.36 -4.20 16.70
CA GLY A 163 16.70 -4.55 18.09
C GLY A 163 15.60 -5.27 18.88
N SER A 164 14.45 -5.59 18.28
CA SER A 164 13.34 -6.27 18.96
C SER A 164 13.04 -7.61 18.32
N THR A 165 13.51 -8.69 18.91
CA THR A 165 13.27 -10.06 18.42
C THR A 165 11.85 -10.55 18.73
N SER A 166 11.31 -11.38 17.85
CA SER A 166 10.01 -12.03 17.97
C SER A 166 10.07 -13.47 17.45
N ILE A 167 9.01 -14.23 17.69
CA ILE A 167 8.86 -15.57 17.08
C ILE A 167 8.90 -15.45 15.55
N ARG A 168 9.64 -16.36 14.91
CA ARG A 168 9.79 -16.39 13.44
C ARG A 168 8.44 -16.54 12.75
N ASN A 169 8.18 -15.66 11.79
CA ASN A 169 6.96 -15.66 10.97
C ASN A 169 7.27 -14.95 9.64
N GLU A 170 6.89 -15.54 8.51
CA GLU A 170 7.12 -14.97 7.18
C GLU A 170 6.37 -13.64 6.92
N LYS A 171 5.41 -13.30 7.78
CA LYS A 171 4.65 -12.04 7.74
C LYS A 171 4.14 -11.68 6.33
N HIS A 172 3.41 -12.60 5.71
CA HIS A 172 2.73 -12.35 4.45
C HIS A 172 1.64 -11.29 4.57
N LEU A 173 1.28 -10.69 3.43
CA LEU A 173 0.05 -9.91 3.33
C LEU A 173 -1.16 -10.82 3.60
N SER A 174 -2.03 -10.41 4.53
CA SER A 174 -3.25 -11.16 4.82
C SER A 174 -4.20 -11.16 3.61
N PRO A 175 -5.08 -12.16 3.45
CA PRO A 175 -6.12 -12.17 2.42
C PRO A 175 -6.97 -10.88 2.42
N PHE A 176 -7.26 -10.35 3.62
CA PHE A 176 -7.97 -9.09 3.78
C PHE A 176 -7.17 -7.89 3.22
N SER A 177 -5.86 -7.82 3.52
CA SER A 177 -4.98 -6.79 2.97
C SER A 177 -4.89 -6.86 1.44
N LEU A 178 -4.80 -8.08 0.89
CA LEU A 178 -4.78 -8.29 -0.57
C LEU A 178 -6.09 -7.83 -1.22
N ASN A 179 -7.24 -8.13 -0.62
CA ASN A 179 -8.54 -7.65 -1.12
C ASN A 179 -8.58 -6.11 -1.14
N LEU A 180 -8.16 -5.45 -0.06
CA LEU A 180 -8.10 -3.99 -0.01
C LEU A 180 -7.15 -3.39 -1.06
N LEU A 181 -6.01 -4.02 -1.32
CA LEU A 181 -5.10 -3.58 -2.38
C LEU A 181 -5.73 -3.76 -3.77
N ILE A 182 -6.48 -4.81 -4.00
CA ILE A 182 -7.18 -4.99 -5.29
C ILE A 182 -8.25 -3.91 -5.44
N ILE A 183 -9.12 -3.73 -4.45
CA ILE A 183 -10.21 -2.75 -4.50
C ILE A 183 -9.66 -1.32 -4.69
N ASN A 184 -8.65 -0.93 -3.91
CA ASN A 184 -8.19 0.46 -3.85
C ASN A 184 -7.02 0.76 -4.81
N THR A 185 -6.43 -0.25 -5.47
CA THR A 185 -5.28 -0.05 -6.36
C THR A 185 -5.50 -0.67 -7.73
N VAL A 186 -5.78 -1.99 -7.78
CA VAL A 186 -5.85 -2.70 -9.06
C VAL A 186 -7.07 -2.27 -9.86
N VAL A 187 -8.23 -2.25 -9.23
CA VAL A 187 -9.50 -1.86 -9.86
C VAL A 187 -9.43 -0.44 -10.44
N PRO A 188 -9.04 0.61 -9.68
CA PRO A 188 -8.89 1.95 -10.25
C PRO A 188 -7.87 2.04 -11.38
N ILE A 189 -6.77 1.29 -11.30
CA ILE A 189 -5.74 1.26 -12.35
C ILE A 189 -6.28 0.62 -13.61
N LEU A 190 -6.96 -0.53 -13.51
CA LEU A 190 -7.57 -1.21 -14.66
C LEU A 190 -8.60 -0.30 -15.35
N PHE A 191 -9.50 0.30 -14.56
CA PHE A 191 -10.51 1.19 -15.09
C PHE A 191 -9.91 2.43 -15.77
N ALA A 192 -8.96 3.11 -15.10
CA ALA A 192 -8.29 4.28 -15.67
C ALA A 192 -7.48 3.93 -16.94
N TYR A 193 -6.83 2.76 -16.95
CA TYR A 193 -6.10 2.29 -18.12
C TYR A 193 -7.03 2.01 -19.29
N GLY A 194 -8.14 1.27 -19.07
CA GLY A 194 -9.16 0.98 -20.09
C GLY A 194 -9.75 2.26 -20.69
N ARG A 195 -10.14 3.22 -19.83
CA ARG A 195 -10.65 4.52 -20.29
C ARG A 195 -9.63 5.32 -21.09
N HIS A 196 -8.37 5.33 -20.67
CA HIS A 196 -7.31 6.07 -21.37
C HIS A 196 -6.96 5.46 -22.74
N ARG A 197 -7.02 4.13 -22.85
CA ARG A 197 -6.68 3.40 -24.08
C ARG A 197 -7.89 3.19 -25.01
N GLY A 198 -9.10 3.43 -24.54
CA GLY A 198 -10.33 3.09 -25.25
C GLY A 198 -10.56 1.57 -25.31
N GLU A 199 -10.04 0.81 -24.35
CA GLU A 199 -10.15 -0.65 -24.30
C GLU A 199 -11.11 -1.05 -23.17
N GLU A 200 -12.41 -1.23 -23.50
CA GLU A 200 -13.48 -1.53 -22.52
C GLU A 200 -13.21 -2.81 -21.71
N LYS A 201 -12.55 -3.81 -22.27
CA LYS A 201 -12.21 -5.07 -21.60
C LYS A 201 -11.51 -4.88 -20.22
N TYR A 202 -10.76 -3.79 -20.02
CA TYR A 202 -10.14 -3.48 -18.73
C TYR A 202 -11.11 -2.82 -17.76
N CYS A 203 -12.07 -2.05 -18.29
CA CYS A 203 -13.14 -1.48 -17.47
C CYS A 203 -14.07 -2.60 -16.97
N ASP A 204 -14.48 -3.51 -17.85
CA ASP A 204 -15.33 -4.66 -17.49
C ASP A 204 -14.64 -5.53 -16.44
N ARG A 205 -13.36 -5.87 -16.65
CA ARG A 205 -12.57 -6.61 -15.67
C ARG A 205 -12.49 -5.92 -14.32
N ALA A 206 -12.42 -4.59 -14.29
CA ALA A 206 -12.43 -3.84 -13.03
C ALA A 206 -13.74 -4.04 -12.27
N PHE A 207 -14.87 -4.09 -12.96
CA PHE A 207 -16.18 -4.42 -12.37
C PHE A 207 -16.27 -5.88 -11.95
N ASP A 208 -15.85 -6.82 -12.82
CA ASP A 208 -15.81 -8.26 -12.49
C ASP A 208 -15.03 -8.51 -11.18
N PHE A 209 -13.90 -7.81 -10.99
CA PHE A 209 -13.11 -7.94 -9.77
C PHE A 209 -13.87 -7.42 -8.54
N LEU A 210 -14.64 -6.34 -8.67
CA LEU A 210 -15.46 -5.83 -7.57
C LEU A 210 -16.62 -6.79 -7.24
N GLU A 211 -17.21 -7.43 -8.22
CA GLU A 211 -18.30 -8.41 -8.04
C GLU A 211 -17.79 -9.72 -7.42
N GLU A 212 -16.58 -10.20 -7.81
CA GLU A 212 -15.97 -11.42 -7.26
C GLU A 212 -15.53 -11.24 -5.80
N LEU A 213 -15.14 -10.02 -5.40
CA LEU A 213 -14.65 -9.73 -4.06
C LEU A 213 -15.80 -9.53 -3.07
N LYS A 214 -15.68 -10.12 -1.87
CA LYS A 214 -16.62 -9.88 -0.78
C LYS A 214 -16.65 -8.42 -0.36
N ALA A 215 -17.81 -7.96 0.06
CA ALA A 215 -18.03 -6.63 0.61
C ALA A 215 -17.02 -6.29 1.72
N GLU A 216 -16.63 -5.04 1.77
CA GLU A 216 -15.78 -4.53 2.84
C GLU A 216 -16.55 -4.50 4.17
N ASN A 217 -15.88 -4.89 5.25
CA ASN A 217 -16.46 -4.81 6.59
C ASN A 217 -15.92 -3.57 7.33
N ASN A 218 -16.51 -2.41 7.06
CA ASN A 218 -16.19 -1.18 7.76
C ASN A 218 -17.45 -0.55 8.40
N HIS A 219 -17.28 0.54 9.16
CA HIS A 219 -18.39 1.17 9.88
C HIS A 219 -19.46 1.74 8.94
N ILE A 220 -19.08 2.22 7.75
CA ILE A 220 -20.03 2.77 6.76
C ILE A 220 -20.92 1.65 6.23
N VAL A 221 -20.32 0.54 5.81
CA VAL A 221 -21.07 -0.61 5.29
C VAL A 221 -22.01 -1.17 6.36
N ARG A 222 -21.53 -1.35 7.60
CA ARG A 222 -22.38 -1.79 8.71
C ARG A 222 -23.55 -0.84 9.00
N MET A 223 -23.33 0.47 8.89
CA MET A 223 -24.42 1.44 9.04
C MET A 223 -25.51 1.25 7.98
N TRP A 224 -25.12 1.02 6.72
CA TRP A 224 -26.09 0.77 5.65
C TRP A 224 -26.82 -0.56 5.83
N GLN A 225 -26.13 -1.61 6.28
CA GLN A 225 -26.75 -2.90 6.62
C GLN A 225 -27.76 -2.75 7.76
N GLN A 226 -27.50 -1.92 8.77
CA GLN A 226 -28.45 -1.61 9.83
C GLN A 226 -29.69 -0.86 9.30
N CYS A 227 -29.58 -0.17 8.18
CA CYS A 227 -30.72 0.42 7.47
C CYS A 227 -31.48 -0.58 6.59
N GLY A 228 -31.14 -1.87 6.62
CA GLY A 228 -31.82 -2.92 5.87
C GLY A 228 -31.29 -3.15 4.45
N LEU A 229 -30.14 -2.57 4.08
CA LEU A 229 -29.54 -2.81 2.77
C LEU A 229 -28.69 -4.08 2.77
N GLU A 230 -28.90 -4.93 1.79
CA GLU A 230 -28.02 -6.07 1.51
C GLU A 230 -26.76 -5.56 0.79
N VAL A 231 -25.60 -6.07 1.19
CA VAL A 231 -24.30 -5.70 0.63
C VAL A 231 -23.51 -6.97 0.40
N GLU A 232 -23.48 -7.44 -0.83
CA GLU A 232 -22.96 -8.76 -1.18
C GLU A 232 -21.49 -8.75 -1.56
N ASN A 233 -21.08 -7.74 -2.32
CA ASN A 233 -19.78 -7.69 -2.96
C ASN A 233 -19.05 -6.35 -2.72
N ALA A 234 -17.80 -6.25 -3.22
CA ALA A 234 -17.00 -5.06 -3.06
C ALA A 234 -17.56 -3.86 -3.87
N GLY A 235 -18.23 -4.10 -4.99
CA GLY A 235 -18.88 -3.06 -5.78
C GLY A 235 -19.97 -2.35 -4.96
N ASP A 236 -20.85 -3.12 -4.32
CA ASP A 236 -21.88 -2.57 -3.43
C ASP A 236 -21.26 -1.74 -2.31
N SER A 237 -20.25 -2.30 -1.64
CA SER A 237 -19.61 -1.59 -0.52
C SER A 237 -18.93 -0.30 -0.97
N GLN A 238 -18.28 -0.28 -2.12
CA GLN A 238 -17.66 0.94 -2.66
C GLN A 238 -18.69 1.98 -3.09
N ALA A 239 -19.81 1.56 -3.71
CA ALA A 239 -20.90 2.46 -4.06
C ALA A 239 -21.51 3.11 -2.81
N LEU A 240 -21.74 2.34 -1.73
CA LEU A 240 -22.27 2.86 -0.47
C LEU A 240 -21.29 3.77 0.28
N ILE A 241 -19.98 3.47 0.22
CA ILE A 241 -18.94 4.35 0.76
C ILE A 241 -18.91 5.67 0.01
N GLN A 242 -18.97 5.63 -1.32
CA GLN A 242 -19.03 6.84 -2.15
C GLN A 242 -20.30 7.65 -1.86
N LEU A 243 -21.47 6.99 -1.84
CA LEU A 243 -22.74 7.64 -1.52
C LEU A 243 -22.67 8.37 -0.18
N LYS A 244 -22.12 7.72 0.85
CA LYS A 244 -21.94 8.35 2.17
C LYS A 244 -21.04 9.57 2.11
N LYS A 245 -19.84 9.43 1.53
CA LYS A 245 -18.81 10.48 1.53
C LYS A 245 -19.18 11.69 0.63
N GLU A 246 -19.70 11.40 -0.59
CA GLU A 246 -19.91 12.43 -1.59
C GLU A 246 -21.28 13.12 -1.48
N TYR A 247 -22.27 12.45 -0.90
CA TYR A 247 -23.62 13.00 -0.80
C TYR A 247 -24.10 13.17 0.63
N CYS A 248 -24.07 12.11 1.46
CA CYS A 248 -24.65 12.19 2.80
C CYS A 248 -23.84 13.10 3.73
N ASP A 249 -22.52 12.95 3.79
CA ASP A 249 -21.66 13.76 4.64
C ASP A 249 -21.64 15.24 4.21
N LYS A 250 -21.82 15.49 2.92
CA LYS A 250 -21.91 16.83 2.33
C LYS A 250 -23.32 17.42 2.33
N LYS A 251 -24.33 16.65 2.81
CA LYS A 251 -25.75 17.03 2.80
C LYS A 251 -26.31 17.39 1.41
N GLU A 252 -25.79 16.75 0.37
CA GLU A 252 -26.15 16.95 -1.04
C GLU A 252 -27.38 16.11 -1.46
N CYS A 253 -28.43 16.08 -0.61
CA CYS A 253 -29.60 15.24 -0.81
C CYS A 253 -30.34 15.53 -2.11
N LEU A 254 -30.42 16.79 -2.53
CA LEU A 254 -31.06 17.18 -3.79
C LEU A 254 -30.32 16.72 -5.05
N ARG A 255 -29.00 16.48 -4.93
CA ARG A 255 -28.16 15.93 -6.02
C ARG A 255 -28.04 14.42 -5.96
N CYS A 256 -28.41 13.81 -4.82
CA CYS A 256 -28.43 12.38 -4.61
C CYS A 256 -29.73 11.79 -5.19
N ARG A 257 -29.62 10.77 -6.06
CA ARG A 257 -30.82 10.12 -6.66
C ARG A 257 -31.79 9.60 -5.59
N ILE A 258 -31.27 8.98 -4.55
CA ILE A 258 -32.08 8.44 -3.44
C ILE A 258 -32.77 9.60 -2.68
N GLY A 259 -32.01 10.61 -2.32
CA GLY A 259 -32.54 11.80 -1.62
C GLY A 259 -33.59 12.54 -2.45
N TYR A 260 -33.32 12.72 -3.75
CA TYR A 260 -34.26 13.35 -4.67
C TYR A 260 -35.61 12.59 -4.75
N GLU A 261 -35.58 11.28 -4.95
CA GLU A 261 -36.81 10.46 -5.03
C GLU A 261 -37.57 10.44 -3.69
N TYR A 262 -36.88 10.47 -2.56
CA TYR A 262 -37.52 10.55 -1.24
C TYR A 262 -38.19 11.91 -0.99
N LEU A 263 -37.51 13.01 -1.35
CA LEU A 263 -38.02 14.39 -1.11
C LEU A 263 -39.10 14.80 -2.11
N LYS A 264 -39.23 14.09 -3.23
CA LYS A 264 -40.26 14.35 -4.23
C LYS A 264 -41.64 13.80 -3.85
N ARG A 265 -41.66 12.86 -2.88
CA ARG A 265 -42.92 12.30 -2.34
C ARG A 265 -43.58 13.26 -1.37
#